data_09dbf0cccff38e839b432b6a1ab8a9e6
#
_entry.id   09dbf0cccff38e839b432b6a1ab8a9e6
#
_cell.length_a   1.000
_cell.length_b   1.000
_cell.length_c   1.000
_cell.angle_alpha   90.00
_cell.angle_beta   90.00
_cell.angle_gamma   90.00
#
_symmetry.space_group_name_H-M   'P 1'
#
loop_
_entity.id
_entity.type
_entity.pdbx_description
1 polymer ?
#
loop_
_entity_poly.entity_id
_entity_poly.type
_entity_poly.pdbx_seq_one_letter_code
_entity_poly.pdbx_strand_id
1 'polypeptide(L)'
;MERQNFSSGAKWESIVGYSRAVRIGNIIEVTGTVAVDENDQVVGGTDAYLQAKFILQKIEKILMKAGASMKHVIRTRMFVTDISRWEEYGKAHGEVFHTIRPCTSMIEVKALIAPEYLIEIEATAIL
;
A
#
# COMPACT_ATOMS: atom_id res chain seq x y z
N MET A 1 -17.78 3.00 18.59
CA MET A 1 -16.75 2.05 18.12
C MET A 1 -15.38 2.61 18.41
N GLU A 2 -14.52 1.78 18.91
CA GLU A 2 -13.18 2.19 19.34
C GLU A 2 -12.25 2.35 18.13
N ARG A 3 -11.45 3.41 18.17
CA ARG A 3 -10.42 3.66 17.15
C ARG A 3 -9.13 2.97 17.54
N GLN A 4 -8.54 2.24 16.59
CA GLN A 4 -7.22 1.61 16.75
C GLN A 4 -6.29 2.14 15.67
N ASN A 5 -5.15 2.67 16.09
CA ASN A 5 -4.11 3.17 15.21
C ASN A 5 -2.94 2.18 15.21
N PHE A 6 -2.45 1.84 14.03
CA PHE A 6 -1.33 0.90 13.87
C PHE A 6 -0.13 1.64 13.29
N SER A 7 1.01 1.50 13.95
CA SER A 7 2.25 2.17 13.58
C SER A 7 3.29 1.16 13.10
N SER A 8 4.13 1.58 12.16
CA SER A 8 5.33 0.83 11.77
C SER A 8 6.58 1.31 12.53
N GLY A 9 6.46 2.38 13.33
CA GLY A 9 7.59 3.02 13.98
C GLY A 9 8.35 3.99 13.09
N ALA A 10 7.89 4.25 11.87
CA ALA A 10 8.54 5.18 10.97
C ALA A 10 8.44 6.62 11.51
N LYS A 11 9.56 7.35 11.44
CA LYS A 11 9.65 8.71 12.01
C LYS A 11 8.65 9.70 11.41
N TRP A 12 8.28 9.50 10.13
CA TRP A 12 7.36 10.40 9.44
C TRP A 12 5.95 10.36 10.00
N GLU A 13 5.56 9.23 10.62
CA GLU A 13 4.22 9.07 11.18
C GLU A 13 3.95 10.12 12.26
N SER A 14 4.89 10.31 13.19
CA SER A 14 4.72 11.30 14.25
C SER A 14 4.93 12.73 13.75
N ILE A 15 5.85 12.94 12.82
CA ILE A 15 6.14 14.28 12.27
C ILE A 15 4.96 14.83 11.47
N VAL A 16 4.40 14.02 10.59
CA VAL A 16 3.29 14.43 9.71
C VAL A 16 1.95 14.24 10.38
N GLY A 17 1.85 13.31 11.32
CA GLY A 17 0.61 13.07 12.06
C GLY A 17 -0.29 12.04 11.38
N TYR A 18 0.27 10.86 11.03
CA TYR A 18 -0.53 9.80 10.46
C TYR A 18 -0.14 8.44 11.04
N SER A 19 -0.98 7.45 10.77
CA SER A 19 -0.75 6.06 11.17
C SER A 19 -0.58 5.19 9.93
N ARG A 20 0.06 4.04 10.08
CA ARG A 20 0.21 3.08 8.98
C ARG A 20 -1.14 2.52 8.57
N ALA A 21 -2.01 2.29 9.54
CA ALA A 21 -3.39 1.90 9.31
C ALA A 21 -4.27 2.36 10.47
N VAL A 22 -5.55 2.53 10.20
CA VAL A 22 -6.55 2.87 11.22
C VAL A 22 -7.71 1.89 11.07
N ARG A 23 -8.16 1.34 12.19
CA ARG A 23 -9.35 0.51 12.23
C ARG A 23 -10.40 1.13 13.13
N ILE A 24 -11.64 1.21 12.63
CA ILE A 24 -12.82 1.58 13.43
C ILE A 24 -13.92 0.57 13.08
N GLY A 25 -14.34 -0.22 14.07
CA GLY A 25 -15.32 -1.28 13.82
C GLY A 25 -14.81 -2.27 12.78
N ASN A 26 -15.51 -2.40 11.68
CA ASN A 26 -15.18 -3.31 10.59
C ASN A 26 -14.37 -2.65 9.47
N ILE A 27 -14.12 -1.36 9.56
CA ILE A 27 -13.45 -0.60 8.50
C ILE A 27 -11.98 -0.44 8.84
N ILE A 28 -11.10 -0.73 7.86
CA ILE A 28 -9.66 -0.52 7.99
C ILE A 28 -9.20 0.28 6.78
N GLU A 29 -8.51 1.39 7.06
CA GLU A 29 -7.84 2.16 6.02
C GLU A 29 -6.34 1.99 6.18
N VAL A 30 -5.67 1.66 5.07
CA VAL A 30 -4.21 1.55 5.03
C VAL A 30 -3.67 2.75 4.28
N THR A 31 -2.77 3.48 4.92
CA THR A 31 -2.17 4.69 4.36
C THR A 31 -1.33 4.39 3.12
N GLY A 32 -1.04 5.42 2.34
CA GLY A 32 -0.14 5.30 1.18
C GLY A 32 1.16 4.62 1.55
N THR A 33 1.50 3.56 0.83
CA THR A 33 2.61 2.67 1.16
C THR A 33 3.57 2.60 -0.02
N VAL A 34 4.85 2.80 0.26
CA VAL A 34 5.93 2.78 -0.73
C VAL A 34 6.89 1.61 -0.46
N ALA A 35 7.72 1.28 -1.46
CA ALA A 35 8.61 0.13 -1.40
C ALA A 35 9.88 0.43 -0.60
N VAL A 36 9.71 0.63 0.69
CA VAL A 36 10.80 0.91 1.63
C VAL A 36 10.73 -0.12 2.75
N ASP A 37 11.86 -0.72 3.09
CA ASP A 37 11.93 -1.69 4.18
C ASP A 37 12.10 -1.00 5.54
N GLU A 38 12.20 -1.80 6.60
CA GLU A 38 12.33 -1.31 7.98
C GLU A 38 13.67 -0.62 8.26
N ASN A 39 14.65 -0.75 7.35
CA ASN A 39 15.94 -0.08 7.43
C ASN A 39 16.00 1.17 6.54
N ASP A 40 14.85 1.67 6.10
CA ASP A 40 14.72 2.85 5.23
C ASP A 40 15.37 2.66 3.87
N GLN A 41 15.51 1.42 3.40
CA GLN A 41 16.09 1.11 2.10
C GLN A 41 15.00 0.85 1.07
N VAL A 42 15.17 1.40 -0.12
CA VAL A 42 14.26 1.16 -1.24
C VAL A 42 14.42 -0.29 -1.73
N VAL A 43 13.29 -0.98 -1.84
CA VAL A 43 13.25 -2.36 -2.30
C VAL A 43 12.80 -2.38 -3.76
N GLY A 44 13.51 -3.15 -4.60
CA GLY A 44 13.16 -3.31 -6.00
C GLY A 44 13.86 -2.34 -6.95
N GLY A 45 14.51 -1.29 -6.43
CA GLY A 45 15.24 -0.33 -7.28
C GLY A 45 14.35 0.24 -8.37
N THR A 46 14.75 0.08 -9.63
CA THR A 46 13.99 0.56 -10.80
C THR A 46 13.00 -0.47 -11.34
N ASP A 47 12.82 -1.59 -10.66
CA ASP A 47 11.90 -2.65 -11.06
C ASP A 47 10.50 -2.35 -10.52
N ALA A 48 9.61 -1.94 -11.40
CA ALA A 48 8.23 -1.56 -11.05
C ALA A 48 7.44 -2.73 -10.46
N TYR A 49 7.61 -3.92 -11.01
CA TYR A 49 6.94 -5.12 -10.51
C TYR A 49 7.37 -5.44 -9.07
N LEU A 50 8.69 -5.44 -8.81
CA LEU A 50 9.21 -5.74 -7.48
C LEU A 50 8.80 -4.70 -6.45
N GLN A 51 8.77 -3.41 -6.82
CA GLN A 51 8.29 -2.37 -5.90
C GLN A 51 6.82 -2.61 -5.54
N ALA A 52 5.97 -2.84 -6.52
CA ALA A 52 4.55 -3.09 -6.28
C ALA A 52 4.34 -4.35 -5.43
N LYS A 53 5.06 -5.42 -5.73
CA LYS A 53 4.97 -6.67 -4.98
C LYS A 53 5.34 -6.48 -3.51
N PHE A 54 6.43 -5.78 -3.25
CA PHE A 54 6.88 -5.52 -1.88
C PHE A 54 5.85 -4.68 -1.11
N ILE A 55 5.29 -3.66 -1.76
CA ILE A 55 4.24 -2.82 -1.15
C ILE A 55 3.03 -3.67 -0.76
N LEU A 56 2.57 -4.56 -1.63
CA LEU A 56 1.42 -5.41 -1.33
C LEU A 56 1.71 -6.36 -0.17
N GLN A 57 2.95 -6.83 -0.03
CA GLN A 57 3.35 -7.62 1.14
C GLN A 57 3.29 -6.79 2.42
N LYS A 58 3.70 -5.52 2.38
CA LYS A 58 3.59 -4.61 3.52
C LYS A 58 2.13 -4.37 3.90
N ILE A 59 1.28 -4.17 2.90
CA ILE A 59 -0.17 -3.98 3.13
C ILE A 59 -0.77 -5.22 3.79
N GLU A 60 -0.41 -6.40 3.30
CA GLU A 60 -0.87 -7.65 3.92
C GLU A 60 -0.48 -7.74 5.39
N LYS A 61 0.77 -7.44 5.71
CA LYS A 61 1.26 -7.48 7.09
C LYS A 61 0.48 -6.55 8.01
N ILE A 62 0.23 -5.31 7.56
CA ILE A 62 -0.48 -4.35 8.40
C ILE A 62 -1.97 -4.73 8.55
N LEU A 63 -2.57 -5.28 7.52
CA LEU A 63 -3.95 -5.78 7.60
C LEU A 63 -4.05 -6.93 8.59
N MET A 64 -3.12 -7.88 8.57
CA MET A 64 -3.10 -8.98 9.52
C MET A 64 -2.94 -8.48 10.95
N LYS A 65 -2.10 -7.49 11.16
CA LYS A 65 -1.92 -6.85 12.46
C LYS A 65 -3.22 -6.18 12.94
N ALA A 66 -4.01 -5.68 12.02
CA ALA A 66 -5.29 -5.04 12.31
C ALA A 66 -6.46 -6.04 12.39
N GLY A 67 -6.21 -7.33 12.21
CA GLY A 67 -7.23 -8.39 12.33
C GLY A 67 -7.90 -8.77 11.03
N ALA A 68 -7.34 -8.38 9.88
CA ALA A 68 -7.90 -8.66 8.57
C ALA A 68 -6.91 -9.40 7.68
N SER A 69 -7.29 -9.63 6.44
CA SER A 69 -6.43 -10.23 5.42
C SER A 69 -6.72 -9.57 4.07
N MET A 70 -5.95 -9.94 3.06
CA MET A 70 -6.11 -9.36 1.71
C MET A 70 -7.49 -9.61 1.12
N LYS A 71 -8.15 -10.71 1.49
CA LYS A 71 -9.52 -11.00 0.99
C LYS A 71 -10.58 -10.02 1.50
N HIS A 72 -10.27 -9.24 2.52
CA HIS A 72 -11.17 -8.20 3.02
C HIS A 72 -11.00 -6.87 2.29
N VAL A 73 -9.99 -6.76 1.41
CA VAL A 73 -9.74 -5.52 0.65
C VAL A 73 -10.85 -5.31 -0.36
N ILE A 74 -11.47 -4.13 -0.32
CA ILE A 74 -12.53 -3.76 -1.25
C ILE A 74 -12.06 -2.70 -2.26
N ARG A 75 -10.97 -2.00 -1.96
CA ARG A 75 -10.41 -1.00 -2.86
C ARG A 75 -8.91 -0.86 -2.64
N THR A 76 -8.20 -0.71 -3.76
CA THR A 76 -6.83 -0.20 -3.77
C THR A 76 -6.76 1.05 -4.64
N ARG A 77 -5.79 1.94 -4.36
CA ARG A 77 -5.46 3.07 -5.22
C ARG A 77 -3.96 3.05 -5.44
N MET A 78 -3.57 3.03 -6.71
CA MET A 78 -2.17 2.95 -7.10
C MET A 78 -1.77 4.27 -7.75
N PHE A 79 -0.79 4.95 -7.16
CA PHE A 79 -0.25 6.21 -7.66
C PHE A 79 1.13 5.91 -8.22
N VAL A 80 1.31 6.15 -9.52
CA VAL A 80 2.54 5.76 -10.23
C VAL A 80 3.19 6.97 -10.88
N THR A 81 4.51 6.94 -11.03
CA THR A 81 5.25 8.05 -11.65
C THR A 81 5.38 7.88 -13.17
N ASP A 82 5.10 6.68 -13.69
CA ASP A 82 5.14 6.39 -15.12
C ASP A 82 4.05 5.38 -15.47
N ILE A 83 2.92 5.87 -15.96
CA ILE A 83 1.76 5.02 -16.27
C ILE A 83 2.02 4.10 -17.47
N SER A 84 3.04 4.37 -18.28
CA SER A 84 3.36 3.47 -19.39
C SER A 84 3.83 2.09 -18.90
N ARG A 85 4.23 2.00 -17.62
CA ARG A 85 4.65 0.74 -16.99
C ARG A 85 3.49 0.03 -16.28
N TRP A 86 2.25 0.36 -16.61
CA TRP A 86 1.06 -0.16 -15.92
C TRP A 86 0.99 -1.68 -15.89
N GLU A 87 1.51 -2.36 -16.93
CA GLU A 87 1.49 -3.82 -16.97
C GLU A 87 2.34 -4.46 -15.87
N GLU A 88 3.47 -3.83 -15.51
CA GLU A 88 4.34 -4.32 -14.45
C GLU A 88 3.68 -4.18 -13.08
N TYR A 89 3.11 -3.02 -12.80
CA TYR A 89 2.35 -2.80 -11.56
C TYR A 89 1.11 -3.70 -11.52
N GLY A 90 0.40 -3.79 -12.65
CA GLY A 90 -0.80 -4.60 -12.78
C GLY A 90 -0.54 -6.09 -12.59
N LYS A 91 0.61 -6.58 -13.04
CA LYS A 91 1.00 -7.98 -12.83
C LYS A 91 1.11 -8.30 -11.34
N ALA A 92 1.80 -7.46 -10.58
CA ALA A 92 1.95 -7.65 -9.15
C ALA A 92 0.59 -7.62 -8.44
N HIS A 93 -0.24 -6.65 -8.78
CA HIS A 93 -1.59 -6.51 -8.22
C HIS A 93 -2.46 -7.73 -8.57
N GLY A 94 -2.42 -8.17 -9.82
CA GLY A 94 -3.19 -9.31 -10.29
C GLY A 94 -2.79 -10.62 -9.61
N GLU A 95 -1.51 -10.82 -9.32
CA GLU A 95 -1.07 -12.02 -8.60
C GLU A 95 -1.69 -12.14 -7.22
N VAL A 96 -1.93 -11.01 -6.57
CA VAL A 96 -2.56 -10.99 -5.24
C VAL A 96 -4.09 -11.02 -5.35
N PHE A 97 -4.65 -10.28 -6.30
CA PHE A 97 -6.07 -9.95 -6.29
C PHE A 97 -6.90 -10.59 -7.40
N HIS A 98 -6.33 -11.48 -8.24
CA HIS A 98 -7.08 -12.02 -9.38
C HIS A 98 -8.37 -12.76 -9.00
N THR A 99 -8.46 -13.28 -7.78
CA THR A 99 -9.65 -13.94 -7.25
C THR A 99 -10.51 -12.98 -6.43
N ILE A 100 -9.88 -12.14 -5.62
CA ILE A 100 -10.55 -11.19 -4.71
C ILE A 100 -11.23 -10.07 -5.50
N ARG A 101 -10.53 -9.50 -6.45
CA ARG A 101 -10.99 -8.46 -7.38
C ARG A 101 -11.59 -7.23 -6.71
N PRO A 102 -10.81 -6.52 -5.89
CA PRO A 102 -11.28 -5.26 -5.32
C PRO A 102 -11.44 -4.21 -6.42
N CYS A 103 -12.16 -3.13 -6.10
CA CYS A 103 -12.11 -1.94 -6.93
C CYS A 103 -10.69 -1.39 -6.92
N THR A 104 -10.22 -0.87 -8.05
CA THR A 104 -8.90 -0.26 -8.11
C THR A 104 -8.85 0.89 -9.11
N SER A 105 -7.93 1.81 -8.88
CA SER A 105 -7.57 2.86 -9.84
C SER A 105 -6.05 2.94 -9.89
N MET A 106 -5.52 3.19 -11.08
CA MET A 106 -4.10 3.47 -11.28
C MET A 106 -3.98 4.86 -11.90
N ILE A 107 -3.27 5.75 -11.24
CA ILE A 107 -3.22 7.16 -11.59
C ILE A 107 -1.77 7.60 -11.66
N GLU A 108 -1.38 8.22 -12.80
CA GLU A 108 -0.06 8.83 -12.87
C GLU A 108 -0.06 10.14 -12.09
N VAL A 109 0.95 10.29 -11.25
CA VAL A 109 1.17 11.52 -10.48
C VAL A 109 2.47 12.16 -10.89
N LYS A 110 2.60 13.46 -10.66
CA LYS A 110 3.80 14.21 -11.03
C LYS A 110 5.05 13.68 -10.31
N ALA A 111 4.91 13.34 -9.03
CA ALA A 111 6.02 12.84 -8.22
C ALA A 111 5.48 12.19 -6.96
N LEU A 112 6.28 11.29 -6.40
CA LEU A 112 6.11 10.79 -5.04
C LEU A 112 7.16 11.49 -4.16
N ILE A 113 7.17 11.17 -2.87
CA ILE A 113 7.99 11.92 -1.91
C ILE A 113 9.51 11.76 -2.14
N ALA A 114 9.93 10.69 -2.81
CA ALA A 114 11.32 10.48 -3.19
C ALA A 114 11.39 10.02 -4.65
N PRO A 115 12.45 10.42 -5.40
CA PRO A 115 12.54 10.09 -6.83
C PRO A 115 12.70 8.60 -7.11
N GLU A 116 13.15 7.81 -6.13
CA GLU A 116 13.30 6.35 -6.27
C GLU A 116 11.95 5.62 -6.20
N TYR A 117 10.91 6.26 -5.68
CA TYR A 117 9.59 5.62 -5.54
C TYR A 117 8.87 5.66 -6.87
N LEU A 118 8.56 4.48 -7.41
CA LEU A 118 7.84 4.34 -8.69
C LEU A 118 6.34 4.24 -8.48
N ILE A 119 5.92 3.77 -7.31
CA ILE A 119 4.52 3.50 -7.02
C ILE A 119 4.26 3.63 -5.51
N GLU A 120 3.07 4.13 -5.20
CA GLU A 120 2.51 4.17 -3.85
C GLU A 120 1.13 3.57 -3.91
N ILE A 121 0.77 2.70 -2.94
CA ILE A 121 -0.54 2.04 -2.91
C ILE A 121 -1.19 2.28 -1.55
N GLU A 122 -2.48 2.59 -1.57
CA GLU A 122 -3.32 2.60 -0.39
C GLU A 122 -4.45 1.59 -0.55
N ALA A 123 -5.04 1.16 0.56
CA ALA A 123 -6.09 0.15 0.54
C ALA A 123 -7.16 0.42 1.58
N THR A 124 -8.39 0.02 1.24
CA THR A 124 -9.53 -0.02 2.15
C THR A 124 -9.99 -1.45 2.30
N ALA A 125 -10.15 -1.91 3.54
CA ALA A 125 -10.65 -3.25 3.85
C ALA A 125 -11.85 -3.17 4.77
N ILE A 126 -12.79 -4.11 4.61
CA ILE A 126 -13.97 -4.23 5.48
C ILE A 126 -14.11 -5.70 5.89
N LEU A 127 -14.17 -5.91 7.21
CA LEU A 127 -14.38 -7.22 7.80
C LEU A 127 -15.85 -7.63 7.78
#